data_db1c41dda2d452bfdc612cf1b2f5f782
#
_entry.id   db1c41dda2d452bfdc612cf1b2f5f782
#
_cell.length_a   1.000
_cell.length_b   1.000
_cell.length_c   1.000
_cell.angle_alpha   90.00
_cell.angle_beta   90.00
_cell.angle_gamma   90.00
#
_symmetry.space_group_name_H-M   'P 1'
#
loop_
_entity.id
_entity.type
_entity.pdbx_description
1 polymer ?
#
loop_
_entity_poly.entity_id
_entity_poly.type
_entity_poly.pdbx_seq_one_letter_code
_entity_poly.pdbx_strand_id
1 'polypeptide(L)'
;VLASVQITSPHGQRAVSLQERQAEMLREKIKGLEHRIMDMVRNSNDNTAIATKVHQWTSALLRVKDPFDLPEAVVSGIRTLFDVPQAAVRVWTVAGPYIDADFTQGASEDARAFASSLTMPFCGPNLGFEPAGWLAQEAGEPAQSLALLPLREGAIDSATPAFGLLVLGSPDPLRFD
;
A
#
# COMPACT_ATOMS: atom_id res chain seq x y z
N VAL A 1 -64.27 21.29 50.38
CA VAL A 1 -64.00 21.17 48.91
C VAL A 1 -62.58 21.70 48.67
N LEU A 2 -61.59 20.77 48.54
CA LEU A 2 -60.22 21.08 48.20
C LEU A 2 -60.07 20.93 46.69
N ALA A 3 -59.89 22.06 46.02
CA ALA A 3 -59.60 22.07 44.59
C ALA A 3 -58.09 21.71 44.42
N SER A 4 -57.82 20.60 43.75
CA SER A 4 -56.47 20.24 43.34
C SER A 4 -56.02 21.16 42.21
N VAL A 5 -55.04 21.99 42.47
CA VAL A 5 -54.38 22.81 41.44
C VAL A 5 -53.41 21.89 40.71
N GLN A 6 -53.75 21.50 39.52
CA GLN A 6 -52.80 20.88 38.60
C GLN A 6 -51.89 21.96 37.99
N ILE A 7 -50.70 22.01 38.44
CA ILE A 7 -49.65 22.86 37.85
C ILE A 7 -49.16 22.12 36.58
N THR A 8 -49.74 22.48 35.43
CA THR A 8 -49.20 22.06 34.14
C THR A 8 -47.92 22.85 33.88
N SER A 9 -46.78 22.15 33.91
CA SER A 9 -45.52 22.71 33.49
C SER A 9 -45.55 23.00 32.00
N PRO A 10 -45.20 24.21 31.53
CA PRO A 10 -45.30 24.59 30.10
C PRO A 10 -44.16 24.04 29.24
N HIS A 11 -43.31 23.17 29.76
CA HIS A 11 -42.21 22.59 29.01
C HIS A 11 -42.45 21.08 28.89
N GLY A 12 -43.19 20.70 27.82
CA GLY A 12 -43.37 19.32 27.40
C GLY A 12 -42.12 18.65 26.88
N GLN A 13 -41.00 18.76 27.58
CA GLN A 13 -39.88 17.87 27.40
C GLN A 13 -40.11 16.65 28.29
N ARG A 14 -40.50 15.56 27.64
CA ARG A 14 -40.58 14.24 28.24
C ARG A 14 -39.24 14.00 28.93
N ALA A 15 -39.23 13.98 30.25
CA ALA A 15 -38.03 13.66 31.02
C ALA A 15 -37.60 12.24 30.64
N VAL A 16 -36.60 12.11 29.80
CA VAL A 16 -36.00 10.83 29.41
C VAL A 16 -35.42 10.22 30.68
N SER A 17 -35.87 9.05 31.07
CA SER A 17 -35.38 8.40 32.29
C SER A 17 -33.86 8.18 32.15
N LEU A 18 -33.13 8.26 33.26
CA LEU A 18 -31.69 8.01 33.28
C LEU A 18 -31.36 6.63 32.68
N GLN A 19 -32.23 5.67 32.90
CA GLN A 19 -32.10 4.30 32.35
C GLN A 19 -32.26 4.27 30.83
N GLU A 20 -33.19 5.02 30.26
CA GLU A 20 -33.36 5.14 28.79
C GLU A 20 -32.12 5.74 28.16
N ARG A 21 -31.56 6.78 28.78
CA ARG A 21 -30.34 7.42 28.29
C ARG A 21 -29.12 6.48 28.36
N GLN A 22 -29.00 5.70 29.44
CA GLN A 22 -27.97 4.68 29.59
C GLN A 22 -28.12 3.58 28.53
N ALA A 23 -29.33 3.11 28.29
CA ALA A 23 -29.63 2.10 27.27
C ALA A 23 -29.30 2.60 25.87
N GLU A 24 -29.57 3.86 25.57
CA GLU A 24 -29.25 4.50 24.29
C GLU A 24 -27.72 4.62 24.10
N MET A 25 -27.00 5.09 25.10
CA MET A 25 -25.54 5.13 25.08
C MET A 25 -24.90 3.74 24.92
N LEU A 26 -25.47 2.72 25.54
CA LEU A 26 -25.00 1.34 25.38
C LEU A 26 -25.26 0.81 23.96
N ARG A 27 -26.41 1.10 23.37
CA ARG A 27 -26.71 0.73 21.97
C ARG A 27 -25.78 1.41 21.00
N GLU A 28 -25.49 2.71 21.19
CA GLU A 28 -24.50 3.43 20.36
C GLU A 28 -23.10 2.81 20.50
N LYS A 29 -22.68 2.47 21.72
CA LYS A 29 -21.41 1.76 21.96
C LYS A 29 -21.37 0.41 21.27
N ILE A 30 -22.43 -0.40 21.36
CA ILE A 30 -22.53 -1.70 20.68
C ILE A 30 -22.40 -1.49 19.18
N LYS A 31 -23.16 -0.57 18.60
CA LYS A 31 -23.09 -0.26 17.15
C LYS A 31 -21.68 0.18 16.72
N GLY A 32 -21.01 1.02 17.54
CA GLY A 32 -19.64 1.42 17.27
C GLY A 32 -18.63 0.28 17.34
N LEU A 33 -18.84 -0.68 18.27
CA LEU A 33 -18.01 -1.89 18.37
C LEU A 33 -18.26 -2.85 17.20
N GLU A 34 -19.51 -3.03 16.78
CA GLU A 34 -19.87 -3.84 15.62
C GLU A 34 -19.19 -3.31 14.34
N HIS A 35 -19.18 -2.01 14.11
CA HIS A 35 -18.45 -1.40 12.99
C HIS A 35 -16.95 -1.69 13.05
N ARG A 36 -16.33 -1.52 14.22
CA ARG A 36 -14.90 -1.82 14.39
C ARG A 36 -14.59 -3.30 14.14
N ILE A 37 -15.46 -4.19 14.57
CA ILE A 37 -15.28 -5.64 14.31
C ILE A 37 -15.37 -5.91 12.81
N MET A 38 -16.36 -5.34 12.11
CA MET A 38 -16.47 -5.49 10.65
C MET A 38 -15.25 -4.96 9.91
N ASP A 39 -14.72 -3.80 10.32
CA ASP A 39 -13.49 -3.24 9.75
C ASP A 39 -12.29 -4.14 10.02
N MET A 40 -12.15 -4.68 11.24
CA MET A 40 -11.07 -5.63 11.57
C MET A 40 -11.16 -6.91 10.75
N VAL A 41 -12.36 -7.46 10.56
CA VAL A 41 -12.57 -8.66 9.74
C VAL A 41 -12.22 -8.39 8.28
N ARG A 42 -12.64 -7.24 7.74
CA ARG A 42 -12.29 -6.83 6.37
C ARG A 42 -10.78 -6.73 6.22
N ASN A 43 -10.12 -5.97 7.09
CA ASN A 43 -8.66 -5.80 7.05
C ASN A 43 -7.92 -7.14 7.19
N SER A 44 -8.43 -8.06 8.02
CA SER A 44 -7.84 -9.40 8.16
C SER A 44 -7.97 -10.22 6.88
N ASN A 45 -9.11 -10.16 6.20
CA ASN A 45 -9.33 -10.84 4.93
C ASN A 45 -8.43 -10.26 3.83
N ASP A 46 -8.31 -8.92 3.76
CA ASP A 46 -7.45 -8.23 2.81
C ASP A 46 -5.97 -8.60 3.03
N ASN A 47 -5.52 -8.61 4.28
CA ASN A 47 -4.16 -9.03 4.64
C ASN A 47 -3.89 -10.49 4.24
N THR A 48 -4.85 -11.39 4.46
CA THR A 48 -4.74 -12.79 4.07
C THR A 48 -4.66 -12.95 2.56
N ALA A 49 -5.46 -12.19 1.82
CA ALA A 49 -5.43 -12.18 0.36
C ALA A 49 -4.07 -11.68 -0.17
N ILE A 50 -3.55 -10.59 0.40
CA ILE A 50 -2.22 -10.07 0.06
C ILE A 50 -1.12 -11.09 0.37
N ALA A 51 -1.14 -11.71 1.55
CA ALA A 51 -0.16 -12.73 1.94
C ALA A 51 -0.18 -13.92 0.97
N THR A 52 -1.35 -14.35 0.52
CA THR A 52 -1.50 -15.42 -0.47
C THR A 52 -0.88 -15.02 -1.81
N LYS A 53 -1.15 -13.81 -2.29
CA LYS A 53 -0.56 -13.27 -3.53
C LYS A 53 0.97 -13.20 -3.43
N VAL A 54 1.52 -12.71 -2.31
CA VAL A 54 2.97 -12.65 -2.06
C VAL A 54 3.57 -14.06 -2.08
N HIS A 55 2.93 -15.03 -1.44
CA HIS A 55 3.40 -16.42 -1.45
C HIS A 55 3.41 -17.02 -2.86
N GLN A 56 2.34 -16.79 -3.63
CA GLN A 56 2.27 -17.25 -5.03
C GLN A 56 3.37 -16.61 -5.88
N TRP A 57 3.58 -15.30 -5.74
CA TRP A 57 4.62 -14.57 -6.43
C TRP A 57 6.02 -15.09 -6.09
N THR A 58 6.33 -15.21 -4.80
CA THR A 58 7.60 -15.77 -4.33
C THR A 58 7.83 -17.17 -4.86
N SER A 59 6.80 -18.03 -4.83
CA SER A 59 6.89 -19.39 -5.37
C SER A 59 7.14 -19.41 -6.88
N ALA A 60 6.60 -18.44 -7.63
CA ALA A 60 6.87 -18.30 -9.07
C ALA A 60 8.32 -17.85 -9.31
N LEU A 61 8.81 -16.88 -8.57
CA LEU A 61 10.20 -16.39 -8.69
C LEU A 61 11.23 -17.50 -8.40
N LEU A 62 10.98 -18.34 -7.39
CA LEU A 62 11.87 -19.47 -7.05
C LEU A 62 11.93 -20.56 -8.12
N ARG A 63 11.01 -20.57 -9.10
CA ARG A 63 11.00 -21.50 -10.23
C ARG A 63 11.73 -20.98 -11.46
N VAL A 64 12.07 -19.70 -11.47
CA VAL A 64 12.87 -19.10 -12.56
C VAL A 64 14.24 -19.73 -12.56
N LYS A 65 14.63 -20.31 -13.71
CA LYS A 65 15.89 -21.04 -13.84
C LYS A 65 17.02 -20.17 -14.35
N ASP A 66 16.70 -19.26 -15.27
CA ASP A 66 17.69 -18.34 -15.83
C ASP A 66 17.64 -17.02 -15.07
N PRO A 67 18.74 -16.59 -14.45
CA PRO A 67 18.80 -15.29 -13.77
C PRO A 67 18.48 -14.10 -14.67
N PHE A 68 18.66 -14.19 -15.99
CA PHE A 68 18.26 -13.13 -16.93
C PHE A 68 16.73 -12.89 -16.97
N ASP A 69 15.96 -13.94 -16.74
CA ASP A 69 14.48 -13.85 -16.75
C ASP A 69 13.92 -13.34 -15.41
N LEU A 70 14.73 -13.27 -14.37
CA LEU A 70 14.25 -12.93 -13.02
C LEU A 70 13.65 -11.52 -12.93
N PRO A 71 14.27 -10.45 -13.48
CA PRO A 71 13.70 -9.11 -13.44
C PRO A 71 12.35 -9.02 -14.15
N GLU A 72 12.19 -9.66 -15.30
CA GLU A 72 10.91 -9.72 -16.01
C GLU A 72 9.86 -10.51 -15.21
N ALA A 73 10.24 -11.63 -14.61
CA ALA A 73 9.33 -12.41 -13.75
C ALA A 73 8.87 -11.61 -12.52
N VAL A 74 9.74 -10.76 -11.94
CA VAL A 74 9.39 -9.84 -10.86
C VAL A 74 8.31 -8.85 -11.33
N VAL A 75 8.56 -8.15 -12.43
CA VAL A 75 7.67 -7.12 -12.97
C VAL A 75 6.32 -7.72 -13.42
N SER A 76 6.37 -8.80 -14.19
CA SER A 76 5.17 -9.49 -14.69
C SER A 76 4.31 -10.03 -13.54
N GLY A 77 4.93 -10.62 -12.52
CA GLY A 77 4.21 -11.12 -11.35
C GLY A 77 3.53 -10.01 -10.55
N ILE A 78 4.17 -8.86 -10.40
CA ILE A 78 3.57 -7.69 -9.74
C ILE A 78 2.38 -7.17 -10.54
N ARG A 79 2.53 -7.02 -11.84
CA ARG A 79 1.44 -6.54 -12.72
C ARG A 79 0.23 -7.47 -12.69
N THR A 80 0.46 -8.78 -12.72
CA THR A 80 -0.63 -9.76 -12.85
C THR A 80 -1.29 -10.14 -11.54
N LEU A 81 -0.53 -10.31 -10.45
CA LEU A 81 -1.08 -10.75 -9.16
C LEU A 81 -1.59 -9.58 -8.30
N PHE A 82 -0.96 -8.42 -8.42
CA PHE A 82 -1.31 -7.25 -7.62
C PHE A 82 -2.06 -6.17 -8.42
N ASP A 83 -2.32 -6.43 -9.71
CA ASP A 83 -3.04 -5.51 -10.61
C ASP A 83 -2.39 -4.12 -10.67
N VAL A 84 -1.04 -4.08 -10.62
CA VAL A 84 -0.28 -2.84 -10.74
C VAL A 84 -0.15 -2.48 -12.23
N PRO A 85 -0.60 -1.30 -12.67
CA PRO A 85 -0.62 -0.95 -14.09
C PRO A 85 0.77 -0.89 -14.72
N GLN A 86 1.74 -0.35 -13.99
CA GLN A 86 3.10 -0.13 -14.46
C GLN A 86 4.10 -0.57 -13.41
N ALA A 87 5.10 -1.32 -13.81
CA ALA A 87 6.18 -1.73 -12.93
C ALA A 87 7.49 -1.81 -13.72
N ALA A 88 8.59 -1.47 -13.07
CA ALA A 88 9.93 -1.60 -13.60
C ALA A 88 10.90 -1.96 -12.49
N VAL A 89 11.96 -2.66 -12.83
CA VAL A 89 13.06 -2.94 -11.89
C VAL A 89 14.38 -2.58 -12.55
N ARG A 90 15.28 -1.97 -11.78
CA ARG A 90 16.66 -1.75 -12.18
C ARG A 90 17.57 -2.25 -11.06
N VAL A 91 18.62 -2.96 -11.46
CA VAL A 91 19.63 -3.47 -10.54
C VAL A 91 21.02 -2.99 -10.97
N TRP A 92 21.88 -2.80 -10.03
CA TRP A 92 23.28 -2.41 -10.24
C TRP A 92 24.19 -3.26 -9.37
N THR A 93 25.49 -3.15 -9.55
CA THR A 93 26.46 -4.03 -8.86
C THR A 93 26.26 -5.50 -9.21
N VAL A 94 25.99 -5.77 -10.50
CA VAL A 94 25.77 -7.12 -11.02
C VAL A 94 27.09 -7.79 -11.45
N ALA A 95 27.07 -9.13 -11.54
CA ALA A 95 28.20 -9.89 -12.07
C ALA A 95 28.42 -9.64 -13.58
N GLY A 96 29.63 -9.84 -14.06
CA GLY A 96 30.07 -9.54 -15.40
C GLY A 96 29.11 -9.93 -16.55
N PRO A 97 28.53 -11.13 -16.55
CA PRO A 97 27.60 -11.55 -17.62
C PRO A 97 26.35 -10.70 -17.75
N TYR A 98 25.96 -9.93 -16.72
CA TYR A 98 24.71 -9.18 -16.69
C TYR A 98 24.90 -7.68 -16.91
N ILE A 99 26.13 -7.19 -17.08
CA ILE A 99 26.44 -5.74 -17.15
C ILE A 99 25.68 -5.03 -18.28
N ASP A 100 25.52 -5.70 -19.42
CA ASP A 100 24.89 -5.16 -20.61
C ASP A 100 23.39 -5.46 -20.69
N ALA A 101 22.79 -6.05 -19.66
CA ALA A 101 21.38 -6.37 -19.65
C ALA A 101 20.52 -5.10 -19.48
N ASP A 102 19.36 -5.05 -20.13
CA ASP A 102 18.46 -3.89 -20.12
C ASP A 102 18.07 -3.45 -18.68
N PHE A 103 17.90 -4.42 -17.79
CA PHE A 103 17.54 -4.15 -16.40
C PHE A 103 18.67 -3.55 -15.55
N THR A 104 19.91 -3.45 -16.09
CA THR A 104 21.04 -2.82 -15.42
C THR A 104 21.30 -1.40 -15.92
N GLN A 105 20.67 -1.01 -17.02
CA GLN A 105 20.89 0.26 -17.68
C GLN A 105 19.93 1.35 -17.16
N GLY A 106 20.32 2.62 -17.35
CA GLY A 106 19.43 3.76 -17.12
C GLY A 106 19.25 4.20 -15.66
N ALA A 107 20.01 3.66 -14.71
CA ALA A 107 20.02 4.15 -13.34
C ALA A 107 21.22 5.09 -13.12
N SER A 108 20.97 6.38 -12.92
CA SER A 108 21.99 7.36 -12.59
C SER A 108 22.61 7.11 -11.20
N GLU A 109 23.73 7.72 -10.90
CA GLU A 109 24.32 7.69 -9.55
C GLU A 109 23.39 8.34 -8.52
N ASP A 110 22.67 9.39 -8.91
CA ASP A 110 21.70 10.06 -8.04
C ASP A 110 20.52 9.14 -7.70
N ALA A 111 19.99 8.40 -8.67
CA ALA A 111 18.94 7.41 -8.44
C ALA A 111 19.41 6.27 -7.51
N ARG A 112 20.66 5.82 -7.65
CA ARG A 112 21.27 4.79 -6.78
C ARG A 112 21.49 5.31 -5.35
N ALA A 113 21.97 6.56 -5.22
CA ALA A 113 22.13 7.19 -3.92
C ALA A 113 20.78 7.41 -3.24
N PHE A 114 19.78 7.87 -4.00
CA PHE A 114 18.42 8.03 -3.53
C PHE A 114 17.83 6.69 -3.05
N ALA A 115 17.92 5.62 -3.84
CA ALA A 115 17.47 4.29 -3.44
C ALA A 115 18.16 3.82 -2.15
N SER A 116 19.46 4.10 -2.01
CA SER A 116 20.22 3.76 -0.83
C SER A 116 19.85 4.58 0.41
N SER A 117 19.29 5.76 0.25
CA SER A 117 18.82 6.61 1.35
C SER A 117 17.45 6.21 1.91
N LEU A 118 16.65 5.48 1.14
CA LEU A 118 15.31 5.05 1.57
C LEU A 118 15.42 3.97 2.64
N THR A 119 14.94 4.21 3.84
CA THR A 119 14.84 3.24 4.93
C THR A 119 13.50 2.51 4.97
N MET A 120 12.55 2.97 4.18
CA MET A 120 11.23 2.38 3.97
C MET A 120 10.81 2.62 2.51
N PRO A 121 9.85 1.87 1.97
CA PRO A 121 9.29 2.19 0.65
C PRO A 121 8.75 3.62 0.63
N PHE A 122 9.06 4.36 -0.43
CA PHE A 122 8.38 5.61 -0.70
C PHE A 122 7.06 5.30 -1.41
N CYS A 123 5.97 5.89 -0.94
CA CYS A 123 4.67 5.87 -1.61
C CYS A 123 4.15 7.31 -1.69
N GLY A 124 3.60 7.71 -2.83
CA GLY A 124 3.07 9.05 -2.99
C GLY A 124 2.96 9.52 -4.44
N PRO A 125 2.66 10.81 -4.64
CA PRO A 125 2.52 11.39 -5.98
C PRO A 125 3.84 11.37 -6.75
N ASN A 126 3.74 11.27 -8.08
CA ASN A 126 4.88 11.40 -8.97
C ASN A 126 5.29 12.87 -9.09
N LEU A 127 6.34 13.26 -8.40
CA LEU A 127 6.89 14.60 -8.42
C LEU A 127 8.03 14.75 -9.45
N GLY A 128 8.10 13.89 -10.45
CA GLY A 128 9.15 13.92 -11.47
C GLY A 128 10.42 13.18 -11.07
N PHE A 129 10.30 12.13 -10.29
CA PHE A 129 11.43 11.26 -9.95
C PHE A 129 12.01 10.58 -11.20
N GLU A 130 13.33 10.54 -11.33
CA GLU A 130 14.00 9.85 -12.43
C GLU A 130 13.51 8.41 -12.62
N PRO A 131 13.34 7.58 -11.57
CA PRO A 131 12.85 6.22 -11.70
C PRO A 131 11.45 6.08 -12.35
N ALA A 132 10.63 7.13 -12.33
CA ALA A 132 9.35 7.12 -13.06
C ALA A 132 9.54 7.00 -14.58
N GLY A 133 10.67 7.47 -15.09
CA GLY A 133 11.03 7.32 -16.51
C GLY A 133 11.37 5.90 -16.93
N TRP A 134 11.59 4.98 -15.98
CA TRP A 134 11.84 3.56 -16.27
C TRP A 134 10.56 2.77 -16.51
N LEU A 135 9.41 3.32 -16.11
CA LEU A 135 8.12 2.70 -16.35
C LEU A 135 7.83 2.73 -17.85
N ALA A 136 7.57 1.57 -18.43
CA ALA A 136 7.24 1.47 -19.84
C ALA A 136 5.97 2.27 -20.12
N GLN A 137 6.03 3.15 -21.10
CA GLN A 137 4.88 3.94 -21.57
C GLN A 137 3.95 3.11 -22.48
N GLU A 138 3.87 1.82 -22.24
CA GLU A 138 3.11 0.89 -23.09
C GLU A 138 1.59 1.14 -23.07
N ALA A 139 1.08 1.92 -22.12
CA ALA A 139 -0.35 2.16 -21.97
C ALA A 139 -0.78 3.64 -22.13
N GLY A 140 0.10 4.52 -22.58
CA GLY A 140 -0.27 5.89 -22.99
C GLY A 140 -0.52 6.89 -21.86
N GLU A 141 -0.72 6.49 -20.62
CA GLU A 141 -0.93 7.43 -19.51
C GLU A 141 0.27 7.45 -18.57
N PRO A 142 0.82 8.63 -18.25
CA PRO A 142 1.93 8.75 -17.32
C PRO A 142 1.49 8.37 -15.89
N ALA A 143 2.40 7.76 -15.14
CA ALA A 143 2.15 7.46 -13.73
C ALA A 143 1.97 8.76 -12.94
N GLN A 144 0.87 8.88 -12.20
CA GLN A 144 0.57 9.99 -11.31
C GLN A 144 0.94 9.69 -9.86
N SER A 145 0.90 8.41 -9.47
CA SER A 145 1.39 7.95 -8.17
C SER A 145 2.45 6.86 -8.35
N LEU A 146 3.39 6.81 -7.41
CA LEU A 146 4.54 5.90 -7.43
C LEU A 146 4.71 5.19 -6.09
N ALA A 147 5.20 3.95 -6.15
CA ALA A 147 5.84 3.31 -5.03
C ALA A 147 7.27 2.90 -5.43
N LEU A 148 8.25 3.31 -4.62
CA LEU A 148 9.67 3.06 -4.83
C LEU A 148 10.19 2.17 -3.72
N LEU A 149 10.64 0.97 -4.08
CA LEU A 149 11.06 -0.07 -3.13
C LEU A 149 12.55 -0.37 -3.34
N PRO A 150 13.44 0.07 -2.42
CA PRO A 150 14.85 -0.25 -2.53
C PRO A 150 15.10 -1.74 -2.30
N LEU A 151 15.91 -2.35 -3.15
CA LEU A 151 16.33 -3.75 -3.04
C LEU A 151 17.66 -3.81 -2.31
N ARG A 152 17.69 -4.49 -1.17
CA ARG A 152 18.87 -4.62 -0.28
C ARG A 152 19.08 -6.05 0.14
N GLU A 153 20.30 -6.35 0.53
CA GLU A 153 20.56 -7.55 1.32
C GLU A 153 20.11 -7.33 2.76
N GLY A 154 19.25 -8.22 3.26
CA GLY A 154 18.68 -8.13 4.60
C GLY A 154 17.40 -7.31 4.68
N ALA A 155 17.17 -6.67 5.83
CA ALA A 155 15.97 -5.86 6.05
C ALA A 155 16.02 -4.53 5.28
N ILE A 156 14.86 -4.00 4.94
CA ILE A 156 14.75 -2.75 4.15
C ILE A 156 15.38 -1.54 4.86
N ASP A 157 15.36 -1.52 6.18
CA ASP A 157 15.96 -0.49 7.05
C ASP A 157 17.43 -0.75 7.39
N SER A 158 18.05 -1.79 6.79
CA SER A 158 19.46 -2.08 7.01
C SER A 158 20.33 -0.94 6.48
N ALA A 159 21.53 -0.79 7.06
CA ALA A 159 22.52 0.18 6.60
C ALA A 159 23.23 -0.23 5.29
N THR A 160 22.90 -1.41 4.72
CA THR A 160 23.49 -1.88 3.47
C THR A 160 23.01 -1.03 2.29
N PRO A 161 23.88 -0.65 1.36
CA PRO A 161 23.48 0.06 0.15
C PRO A 161 22.45 -0.74 -0.66
N ALA A 162 21.55 -0.06 -1.32
CA ALA A 162 20.63 -0.71 -2.24
C ALA A 162 21.41 -1.21 -3.47
N PHE A 163 21.14 -2.44 -3.90
CA PHE A 163 21.64 -3.00 -5.15
C PHE A 163 20.67 -2.87 -6.31
N GLY A 164 19.48 -2.38 -6.06
CA GLY A 164 18.43 -2.18 -7.06
C GLY A 164 17.28 -1.35 -6.52
N LEU A 165 16.37 -1.02 -7.41
CA LEU A 165 15.13 -0.32 -7.13
C LEU A 165 13.99 -0.94 -7.95
N LEU A 166 12.93 -1.31 -7.26
CA LEU A 166 11.66 -1.68 -7.87
C LEU A 166 10.75 -0.46 -7.87
N VAL A 167 10.20 -0.14 -9.03
CA VAL A 167 9.33 1.02 -9.25
C VAL A 167 7.97 0.54 -9.66
N LEU A 168 6.95 0.98 -8.96
CA LEU A 168 5.55 0.74 -9.30
C LEU A 168 4.90 2.07 -9.65
N GLY A 169 4.08 2.08 -10.69
CA GLY A 169 3.37 3.28 -11.13
C GLY A 169 1.91 3.03 -11.41
N SER A 170 1.12 4.06 -11.18
CA SER A 170 -0.31 4.07 -11.53
C SER A 170 -0.72 5.43 -12.08
N PRO A 171 -1.59 5.47 -13.12
CA PRO A 171 -2.25 6.69 -13.55
C PRO A 171 -3.27 7.20 -12.52
N ASP A 172 -3.72 6.37 -11.57
CA ASP A 172 -4.54 6.79 -10.44
C ASP A 172 -3.67 7.49 -9.38
N PRO A 173 -3.91 8.79 -9.10
CA PRO A 173 -3.09 9.55 -8.15
C PRO A 173 -3.21 9.06 -6.70
N LEU A 174 -4.26 8.31 -6.36
CA LEU A 174 -4.52 7.83 -5.00
C LEU A 174 -4.10 6.37 -4.77
N ARG A 175 -3.56 5.70 -5.78
CA ARG A 175 -3.23 4.27 -5.65
C ARG A 175 -2.12 3.99 -4.66
N PHE A 176 -1.14 4.86 -4.60
CA PHE A 176 0.03 4.74 -3.71
C PHE A 176 0.13 5.92 -2.73
N ASP A 177 -1.02 6.50 -2.38
CA ASP A 177 -1.09 7.57 -1.38
C ASP A 177 -1.26 7.01 0.05
#